data_6077dcf4d6ab9af461c166c6679710d9
#
_entry.id   6077dcf4d6ab9af461c166c6679710d9
#
_cell.length_a   1.000
_cell.length_b   1.000
_cell.length_c   1.000
_cell.angle_alpha   90.00
_cell.angle_beta   90.00
_cell.angle_gamma   90.00
#
_symmetry.space_group_name_H-M   'P 1'
#
loop_
_entity.id
_entity.type
_entity.pdbx_description
1 polymer ?
#
loop_
_entity_poly.entity_id
_entity_poly.type
_entity_poly.pdbx_seq_one_letter_code
_entity_poly.pdbx_strand_id
1 'polypeptide(L)'
;DMFFSNLVLRCRDNNNFYIIKQNNFDTRGLKTFIFDGTAEISIEYKTGKNDFKYLKIDDYKSYPHLNFHIIKTNVSRQSLNKKKDLITEWITDTFSEKTFAVTYKMYEKYFREKFQNKTNIILDTNKFPYFGNTKGKNDWYECGKMIQIGWNRHSSDDYLAEFLSLNPEYASLWLKLYEFEMEITEFFIEQMTPDNYGNFSHNEEIYHFVLQNMVVDLEQEVYRTKIREFNTEEEVDVYLFVREKEYEIIKSMIAARFKNCNFIETDIDFKIKPKGQNILVRKRNEKLANLFNYLDNEWDGKKILASRIY
;
A
#
# COMPACT_ATOMS: atom_id res chain seq x y z
N ASP A 1 8.22 6.96 36.68
CA ASP A 1 7.83 5.80 35.86
C ASP A 1 7.13 6.12 34.54
N MET A 2 6.70 7.37 34.34
CA MET A 2 6.02 7.78 33.08
C MET A 2 6.97 7.97 31.88
N PHE A 3 8.24 8.20 32.12
CA PHE A 3 9.23 8.44 31.06
C PHE A 3 9.86 7.17 30.50
N PHE A 4 9.77 6.03 31.16
CA PHE A 4 10.47 4.80 30.78
C PHE A 4 9.63 3.82 29.94
N SER A 5 8.38 4.14 29.62
CA SER A 5 7.51 3.27 28.84
C SER A 5 7.34 3.70 27.37
N ASN A 6 8.00 4.77 26.94
CA ASN A 6 7.85 5.30 25.58
C ASN A 6 9.14 5.08 24.80
N LEU A 7 9.01 4.41 23.66
CA LEU A 7 10.07 4.37 22.67
C LEU A 7 9.98 5.64 21.83
N VAL A 8 11.11 6.33 21.64
CA VAL A 8 11.19 7.49 20.77
C VAL A 8 12.01 7.12 19.54
N LEU A 9 11.38 7.13 18.37
CA LEU A 9 12.05 6.95 17.09
C LEU A 9 12.29 8.31 16.44
N ARG A 10 13.52 8.54 16.00
CA ARG A 10 13.89 9.72 15.20
C ARG A 10 13.95 9.33 13.74
N CYS A 11 13.13 9.98 12.90
CA CYS A 11 13.24 9.83 11.45
C CYS A 11 14.49 10.51 10.91
N ARG A 12 15.24 9.82 10.06
CA ARG A 12 16.46 10.37 9.44
C ARG A 12 16.16 11.49 8.44
N ASP A 13 15.06 11.35 7.70
CA ASP A 13 14.80 12.18 6.51
C ASP A 13 14.06 13.50 6.79
N ASN A 14 13.34 13.63 7.91
CA ASN A 14 12.48 14.79 8.14
C ASN A 14 12.57 15.40 9.54
N ASN A 15 13.54 14.99 10.37
CA ASN A 15 13.68 15.40 11.77
C ASN A 15 12.42 15.19 12.65
N ASN A 16 11.49 14.36 12.23
CA ASN A 16 10.33 14.00 13.03
C ASN A 16 10.74 13.01 14.12
N PHE A 17 10.03 13.10 15.24
CA PHE A 17 10.14 12.14 16.34
C PHE A 17 8.81 11.42 16.48
N TYR A 18 8.83 10.09 16.48
CA TYR A 18 7.68 9.28 16.85
C TYR A 18 7.81 8.87 18.30
N ILE A 19 6.82 9.20 19.09
CA ILE A 19 6.72 8.74 20.47
C ILE A 19 5.75 7.56 20.47
N ILE A 20 6.30 6.37 20.65
CA ILE A 20 5.51 5.15 20.70
C ILE A 20 5.03 4.97 22.13
N LYS A 21 3.75 5.13 22.32
CA LYS A 21 3.09 4.96 23.62
C LYS A 21 2.15 3.78 23.57
N GLN A 22 2.33 2.84 24.46
CA GLN A 22 1.38 1.75 24.63
C GLN A 22 0.08 2.31 25.19
N ASN A 23 -1.00 2.27 24.41
CA ASN A 23 -2.31 2.66 24.88
C ASN A 23 -2.90 1.52 25.70
N ASN A 24 -3.05 1.74 26.99
CA ASN A 24 -3.86 0.87 27.82
C ASN A 24 -5.29 1.39 27.80
N PHE A 25 -6.23 0.60 27.33
CA PHE A 25 -7.66 0.88 27.50
C PHE A 25 -8.01 0.74 28.98
N ASP A 26 -8.12 1.87 29.66
CA ASP A 26 -8.64 1.88 31.02
C ASP A 26 -10.17 1.93 30.98
N THR A 27 -10.78 0.76 31.09
CA THR A 27 -12.25 0.65 31.14
C THR A 27 -12.82 0.98 32.53
N ARG A 28 -11.97 1.31 33.50
CA ARG A 28 -12.37 1.59 34.89
C ARG A 28 -13.32 0.53 35.50
N GLY A 29 -13.09 -0.73 35.14
CA GLY A 29 -13.90 -1.86 35.55
C GLY A 29 -15.26 -2.00 34.84
N LEU A 30 -15.54 -1.18 33.83
CA LEU A 30 -16.74 -1.29 33.02
C LEU A 30 -16.57 -2.36 31.92
N LYS A 31 -17.66 -3.10 31.66
CA LYS A 31 -17.73 -3.96 30.46
C LYS A 31 -17.89 -3.08 29.24
N THR A 32 -16.89 -3.12 28.37
CA THR A 32 -16.88 -2.34 27.13
C THR A 32 -17.07 -3.26 25.93
N PHE A 33 -17.96 -2.90 25.02
CA PHE A 33 -18.18 -3.60 23.75
C PHE A 33 -17.72 -2.69 22.63
N ILE A 34 -16.82 -3.20 21.78
CA ILE A 34 -16.30 -2.50 20.61
C ILE A 34 -16.88 -3.20 19.37
N PHE A 35 -17.55 -2.44 18.53
CA PHE A 35 -18.10 -2.92 17.25
C PHE A 35 -17.19 -2.39 16.12
N ASP A 36 -16.27 -3.23 15.68
CA ASP A 36 -15.35 -2.91 14.61
C ASP A 36 -15.28 -4.06 13.63
N GLY A 37 -15.72 -3.83 12.39
CA GLY A 37 -15.72 -4.84 11.33
C GLY A 37 -14.32 -5.33 10.94
N THR A 38 -13.28 -4.57 11.27
CA THR A 38 -11.87 -4.90 10.99
C THR A 38 -11.11 -5.44 12.21
N ALA A 39 -11.77 -5.61 13.36
CA ALA A 39 -11.14 -5.95 14.63
C ALA A 39 -10.26 -7.21 14.59
N GLU A 40 -10.62 -8.21 13.78
CA GLU A 40 -9.83 -9.46 13.65
C GLU A 40 -8.45 -9.23 13.03
N ILE A 41 -8.31 -8.24 12.17
CA ILE A 41 -7.07 -7.92 11.46
C ILE A 41 -6.44 -6.63 11.96
N SER A 42 -7.23 -5.75 12.58
CA SER A 42 -6.71 -4.55 13.20
C SER A 42 -5.82 -4.93 14.37
N ILE A 43 -4.59 -4.60 14.23
CA ILE A 43 -3.52 -4.89 15.18
C ILE A 43 -3.74 -4.18 16.51
N GLU A 44 -4.47 -3.06 16.51
CA GLU A 44 -4.79 -2.26 17.69
C GLU A 44 -5.42 -3.09 18.82
N TYR A 45 -6.13 -4.18 18.46
CA TYR A 45 -6.75 -5.09 19.42
C TYR A 45 -5.88 -6.29 19.81
N LYS A 46 -4.70 -6.46 19.20
CA LYS A 46 -3.78 -7.58 19.48
C LYS A 46 -2.74 -7.25 20.55
N THR A 47 -2.73 -6.04 21.05
CA THR A 47 -1.75 -5.60 22.06
C THR A 47 -2.01 -6.24 23.42
N GLY A 48 -1.11 -7.07 23.85
CA GLY A 48 -1.17 -8.09 24.87
C GLY A 48 -1.42 -7.70 26.34
N LYS A 49 -1.98 -6.54 26.65
CA LYS A 49 -2.38 -6.20 28.04
C LYS A 49 -3.89 -6.08 28.23
N ASN A 50 -4.65 -6.08 27.17
CA ASN A 50 -6.10 -6.00 27.27
C ASN A 50 -6.69 -7.36 26.88
N ASP A 51 -7.44 -7.97 27.79
CA ASP A 51 -8.19 -9.21 27.54
C ASP A 51 -9.37 -8.92 26.59
N PHE A 52 -9.09 -8.66 25.31
CA PHE A 52 -10.12 -8.58 24.29
C PHE A 52 -10.64 -9.99 24.00
N LYS A 53 -11.92 -10.19 24.27
CA LYS A 53 -12.64 -11.38 23.82
C LYS A 53 -13.31 -11.07 22.50
N TYR A 54 -12.81 -11.66 21.43
CA TYR A 54 -13.49 -11.61 20.15
C TYR A 54 -14.74 -12.47 20.18
N LEU A 55 -15.89 -11.84 19.98
CA LEU A 55 -17.11 -12.57 19.68
C LEU A 55 -17.09 -12.83 18.17
N LYS A 56 -16.52 -13.96 17.78
CA LYS A 56 -16.51 -14.38 16.41
C LYS A 56 -17.93 -14.78 15.98
N ILE A 57 -18.50 -14.05 15.06
CA ILE A 57 -19.74 -14.43 14.40
C ILE A 57 -19.32 -15.21 13.16
N ASP A 58 -19.41 -16.54 13.25
CA ASP A 58 -19.03 -17.42 12.15
C ASP A 58 -19.99 -17.26 10.98
N ASP A 59 -19.42 -17.05 9.77
CA ASP A 59 -20.07 -17.16 8.47
C ASP A 59 -21.37 -16.37 8.25
N TYR A 60 -21.48 -15.20 8.86
CA TYR A 60 -22.68 -14.37 8.72
C TYR A 60 -22.86 -13.75 7.32
N LYS A 61 -21.78 -13.64 6.51
CA LYS A 61 -21.85 -13.11 5.16
C LYS A 61 -20.90 -13.84 4.21
N SER A 62 -21.41 -14.16 3.04
CA SER A 62 -20.69 -14.72 1.91
C SER A 62 -20.75 -13.71 0.75
N TYR A 63 -19.73 -13.71 -0.12
CA TYR A 63 -19.58 -12.72 -1.18
C TYR A 63 -19.47 -13.35 -2.58
N PRO A 64 -20.35 -14.28 -2.97
CA PRO A 64 -20.25 -14.98 -4.26
C PRO A 64 -20.41 -14.04 -5.46
N HIS A 65 -21.02 -12.87 -5.26
CA HIS A 65 -21.22 -11.83 -6.29
C HIS A 65 -20.16 -10.73 -6.27
N LEU A 66 -19.11 -10.87 -5.46
CA LEU A 66 -17.99 -9.94 -5.40
C LEU A 66 -16.84 -10.46 -6.24
N ASN A 67 -16.49 -9.73 -7.29
CA ASN A 67 -15.45 -10.08 -8.23
C ASN A 67 -14.26 -9.12 -8.09
N PHE A 68 -13.09 -9.65 -7.76
CA PHE A 68 -11.84 -8.88 -7.76
C PHE A 68 -11.11 -9.09 -9.09
N HIS A 69 -11.11 -8.06 -9.92
CA HIS A 69 -10.36 -7.99 -11.17
C HIS A 69 -8.94 -7.53 -10.89
N ILE A 70 -7.98 -8.44 -11.01
CA ILE A 70 -6.59 -8.17 -10.69
C ILE A 70 -5.82 -7.77 -11.95
N ILE A 71 -5.29 -6.57 -11.93
CA ILE A 71 -4.46 -6.02 -12.99
C ILE A 71 -3.01 -6.03 -12.48
N LYS A 72 -2.19 -6.96 -12.99
CA LYS A 72 -0.79 -7.12 -12.57
C LYS A 72 0.08 -5.99 -13.09
N THR A 73 -0.07 -4.83 -12.48
CA THR A 73 0.67 -3.62 -12.88
C THR A 73 1.01 -2.76 -11.67
N ASN A 74 2.25 -2.25 -11.65
CA ASN A 74 2.65 -1.32 -10.59
C ASN A 74 2.06 0.07 -10.83
N VAL A 75 1.25 0.53 -9.89
CA VAL A 75 0.65 1.87 -9.84
C VAL A 75 1.00 2.52 -8.50
N SER A 76 2.31 2.75 -8.27
CA SER A 76 2.79 3.58 -7.16
C SER A 76 2.60 5.07 -7.48
N ARG A 77 2.78 5.94 -6.47
CA ARG A 77 2.72 7.40 -6.66
C ARG A 77 3.60 7.88 -7.82
N GLN A 78 4.79 7.31 -7.99
CA GLN A 78 5.70 7.69 -9.09
C GLN A 78 5.33 7.04 -10.42
N SER A 79 5.00 5.75 -10.43
CA SER A 79 4.68 5.02 -11.65
C SER A 79 3.34 5.46 -12.26
N LEU A 80 2.38 5.88 -11.43
CA LEU A 80 1.10 6.41 -11.89
C LEU A 80 1.27 7.66 -12.77
N ASN A 81 2.25 8.52 -12.46
CA ASN A 81 2.49 9.70 -13.29
C ASN A 81 2.73 9.37 -14.77
N LYS A 82 3.35 8.22 -15.04
CA LYS A 82 3.63 7.75 -16.40
C LYS A 82 2.45 7.03 -17.05
N LYS A 83 1.51 6.51 -16.25
CA LYS A 83 0.41 5.64 -16.71
C LYS A 83 -0.96 6.30 -16.61
N LYS A 84 -1.08 7.47 -16.00
CA LYS A 84 -2.36 8.11 -15.70
C LYS A 84 -3.22 8.36 -16.94
N ASP A 85 -2.61 8.72 -18.06
CA ASP A 85 -3.34 8.95 -19.32
C ASP A 85 -3.92 7.64 -19.86
N LEU A 86 -3.12 6.57 -19.90
CA LEU A 86 -3.56 5.23 -20.32
C LEU A 86 -4.66 4.66 -19.42
N ILE A 87 -4.52 4.85 -18.12
CA ILE A 87 -5.55 4.44 -17.15
C ILE A 87 -6.83 5.25 -17.35
N THR A 88 -6.73 6.55 -17.64
CA THR A 88 -7.89 7.40 -17.92
C THR A 88 -8.63 6.94 -19.18
N GLU A 89 -7.91 6.63 -20.26
CA GLU A 89 -8.46 6.09 -21.50
C GLU A 89 -9.17 4.76 -21.24
N TRP A 90 -8.49 3.83 -20.58
CA TRP A 90 -9.07 2.54 -20.21
C TRP A 90 -10.36 2.70 -19.38
N ILE A 91 -10.37 3.56 -18.35
CA ILE A 91 -11.57 3.82 -17.55
C ILE A 91 -12.69 4.37 -18.43
N THR A 92 -12.38 5.31 -19.31
CA THR A 92 -13.37 5.93 -20.19
C THR A 92 -14.00 4.94 -21.16
N ASP A 93 -13.19 4.01 -21.69
CA ASP A 93 -13.63 3.06 -22.72
C ASP A 93 -14.34 1.83 -22.11
N THR A 94 -13.99 1.48 -20.86
CA THR A 94 -14.48 0.25 -20.24
C THR A 94 -15.74 0.47 -19.39
N PHE A 95 -15.85 1.61 -18.72
CA PHE A 95 -16.90 1.81 -17.71
C PHE A 95 -17.94 2.79 -18.20
N SER A 96 -19.18 2.30 -18.37
CA SER A 96 -20.36 3.08 -18.72
C SER A 96 -21.34 3.27 -17.55
N GLU A 97 -21.22 2.47 -16.50
CA GLU A 97 -22.09 2.47 -15.33
C GLU A 97 -21.54 3.31 -14.19
N LYS A 98 -22.38 3.59 -13.17
CA LYS A 98 -21.93 4.28 -11.95
C LYS A 98 -20.75 3.54 -11.31
N THR A 99 -19.62 4.18 -11.28
CA THR A 99 -18.36 3.61 -10.83
C THR A 99 -17.74 4.48 -9.75
N PHE A 100 -17.34 3.87 -8.65
CA PHE A 100 -16.52 4.47 -7.62
C PHE A 100 -15.04 4.29 -7.99
N ALA A 101 -14.31 5.40 -8.12
CA ALA A 101 -12.88 5.34 -8.38
C ALA A 101 -12.11 6.14 -7.33
N VAL A 102 -11.05 5.55 -6.76
CA VAL A 102 -10.23 6.17 -5.71
C VAL A 102 -8.75 6.16 -6.09
N THR A 103 -8.03 7.24 -5.76
CA THR A 103 -6.62 7.39 -6.09
C THR A 103 -5.83 8.14 -5.01
N TYR A 104 -4.58 8.48 -5.29
CA TYR A 104 -3.76 9.33 -4.42
C TYR A 104 -4.18 10.80 -4.49
N LYS A 105 -4.16 11.51 -3.37
CA LYS A 105 -4.49 12.93 -3.26
C LYS A 105 -3.78 13.81 -4.30
N MET A 106 -2.51 13.51 -4.61
CA MET A 106 -1.73 14.28 -5.58
C MET A 106 -2.25 14.19 -7.02
N TYR A 107 -3.07 13.18 -7.34
CA TYR A 107 -3.70 13.00 -8.65
C TYR A 107 -5.18 13.39 -8.69
N GLU A 108 -5.75 13.83 -7.56
CA GLU A 108 -7.14 14.25 -7.45
C GLU A 108 -7.51 15.26 -8.55
N LYS A 109 -6.74 16.34 -8.64
CA LYS A 109 -7.00 17.41 -9.62
C LYS A 109 -6.96 16.88 -11.06
N TYR A 110 -5.97 16.05 -11.39
CA TYR A 110 -5.85 15.47 -12.73
C TYR A 110 -7.07 14.63 -13.12
N PHE A 111 -7.46 13.67 -12.27
CA PHE A 111 -8.60 12.81 -12.57
C PHE A 111 -9.93 13.57 -12.50
N ARG A 112 -10.08 14.53 -11.61
CA ARG A 112 -11.24 15.40 -11.56
C ARG A 112 -11.44 16.13 -12.89
N GLU A 113 -10.43 16.79 -13.43
CA GLU A 113 -10.49 17.49 -14.71
C GLU A 113 -10.84 16.57 -15.89
N LYS A 114 -10.42 15.31 -15.83
CA LYS A 114 -10.74 14.30 -16.86
C LYS A 114 -12.17 13.76 -16.76
N PHE A 115 -12.71 13.64 -15.54
CA PHE A 115 -13.99 12.98 -15.29
C PHE A 115 -15.11 13.91 -14.84
N GLN A 116 -14.88 15.22 -14.61
CA GLN A 116 -15.91 16.16 -14.15
C GLN A 116 -17.14 16.24 -15.06
N ASN A 117 -17.01 15.94 -16.35
CA ASN A 117 -18.10 15.92 -17.32
C ASN A 117 -18.62 14.51 -17.61
N LYS A 118 -18.19 13.50 -16.85
CA LYS A 118 -18.60 12.11 -16.98
C LYS A 118 -19.55 11.76 -15.87
N THR A 119 -20.75 11.34 -16.18
CA THR A 119 -21.78 10.99 -15.18
C THR A 119 -21.59 9.60 -14.57
N ASN A 120 -20.79 8.77 -15.19
CA ASN A 120 -20.52 7.40 -14.75
C ASN A 120 -19.46 7.32 -13.63
N ILE A 121 -18.54 8.26 -13.53
CA ILE A 121 -17.59 8.33 -12.41
C ILE A 121 -18.15 9.25 -11.34
N ILE A 122 -18.46 8.70 -10.18
CA ILE A 122 -19.10 9.44 -9.10
C ILE A 122 -18.06 10.24 -8.31
N LEU A 123 -18.13 11.56 -8.44
CA LEU A 123 -17.28 12.50 -7.71
C LEU A 123 -17.85 12.79 -6.32
N ASP A 124 -16.99 13.08 -5.36
CA ASP A 124 -17.34 13.56 -4.04
C ASP A 124 -17.36 15.09 -4.03
N THR A 125 -18.54 15.70 -3.95
CA THR A 125 -18.70 17.18 -3.88
C THR A 125 -17.76 17.92 -4.85
N ASN A 126 -17.74 17.52 -6.11
CA ASN A 126 -16.84 17.99 -7.18
C ASN A 126 -15.34 17.69 -6.98
N LYS A 127 -14.99 16.73 -6.13
CA LYS A 127 -13.63 16.19 -6.01
C LYS A 127 -13.58 14.78 -6.51
N PHE A 128 -12.47 14.40 -7.13
CA PHE A 128 -12.22 13.00 -7.39
C PHE A 128 -11.86 12.30 -6.07
N PRO A 129 -12.46 11.13 -5.74
CA PRO A 129 -12.16 10.44 -4.49
C PRO A 129 -10.68 10.10 -4.36
N TYR A 130 -10.11 10.32 -3.18
CA TYR A 130 -8.73 9.99 -2.90
C TYR A 130 -8.58 9.36 -1.50
N PHE A 131 -7.56 8.55 -1.32
CA PHE A 131 -7.29 7.86 -0.06
C PHE A 131 -7.29 8.83 1.12
N GLY A 132 -8.06 8.49 2.15
CA GLY A 132 -8.26 9.29 3.35
C GLY A 132 -9.40 10.32 3.26
N ASN A 133 -9.90 10.68 2.05
CA ASN A 133 -11.04 11.58 1.89
C ASN A 133 -12.39 10.86 1.82
N THR A 134 -12.37 9.57 1.63
CA THR A 134 -13.56 8.71 1.49
C THR A 134 -14.13 8.28 2.84
N LYS A 135 -13.34 8.34 3.92
CA LYS A 135 -13.73 7.89 5.27
C LYS A 135 -14.99 8.62 5.76
N GLY A 136 -15.97 7.86 6.25
CA GLY A 136 -17.24 8.38 6.77
C GLY A 136 -18.27 8.83 5.72
N LYS A 137 -18.02 8.60 4.43
CA LYS A 137 -18.92 8.99 3.33
C LYS A 137 -19.63 7.78 2.74
N ASN A 138 -20.82 8.03 2.18
CA ASN A 138 -21.66 6.98 1.60
C ASN A 138 -22.12 7.33 0.16
N ASP A 139 -21.41 8.23 -0.52
CA ASP A 139 -21.81 8.76 -1.83
C ASP A 139 -21.78 7.70 -2.95
N TRP A 140 -21.11 6.58 -2.70
CA TRP A 140 -20.86 5.52 -3.69
C TRP A 140 -21.61 4.21 -3.42
N TYR A 141 -22.59 4.22 -2.49
CA TYR A 141 -23.31 3.00 -2.09
C TYR A 141 -24.11 2.35 -3.23
N GLU A 142 -24.46 3.11 -4.27
CA GLU A 142 -25.14 2.59 -5.46
C GLU A 142 -24.18 2.04 -6.53
N CYS A 143 -22.86 2.19 -6.34
CA CYS A 143 -21.89 1.74 -7.33
C CYS A 143 -21.72 0.23 -7.28
N GLY A 144 -22.03 -0.46 -8.40
CA GLY A 144 -21.69 -1.87 -8.61
C GLY A 144 -20.25 -2.07 -9.07
N LYS A 145 -19.53 -0.98 -9.38
CA LYS A 145 -18.13 -1.05 -9.84
C LYS A 145 -17.24 -0.13 -9.04
N MET A 146 -16.04 -0.62 -8.72
CA MET A 146 -15.01 0.11 -8.01
C MET A 146 -13.65 -0.02 -8.72
N ILE A 147 -12.90 1.06 -8.79
CA ILE A 147 -11.53 1.08 -9.32
C ILE A 147 -10.61 1.68 -8.26
N GLN A 148 -9.68 0.88 -7.74
CA GLN A 148 -8.66 1.36 -6.83
C GLN A 148 -7.36 1.64 -7.60
N ILE A 149 -7.10 2.91 -7.89
CA ILE A 149 -5.93 3.37 -8.65
C ILE A 149 -4.75 3.59 -7.70
N GLY A 150 -4.09 2.51 -7.35
CA GLY A 150 -3.00 2.47 -6.38
C GLY A 150 -3.42 1.93 -5.02
N TRP A 151 -2.56 2.12 -4.01
CA TRP A 151 -2.78 1.60 -2.66
C TRP A 151 -2.53 2.70 -1.62
N ASN A 152 -3.36 2.76 -0.60
CA ASN A 152 -3.14 3.67 0.52
C ASN A 152 -1.94 3.19 1.33
N ARG A 153 -0.76 3.68 1.00
CA ARG A 153 0.48 3.39 1.74
C ARG A 153 0.88 4.60 2.58
N HIS A 154 1.05 4.35 3.85
CA HIS A 154 1.67 5.30 4.78
C HIS A 154 3.18 5.39 4.53
N SER A 155 3.86 6.26 5.26
CA SER A 155 5.32 6.27 5.22
C SER A 155 5.91 5.01 5.87
N SER A 156 7.11 4.63 5.50
CA SER A 156 7.82 3.52 6.13
C SER A 156 8.01 3.73 7.63
N ASP A 157 8.24 4.99 8.02
CA ASP A 157 8.40 5.36 9.42
C ASP A 157 7.11 5.20 10.23
N ASP A 158 5.94 5.54 9.63
CA ASP A 158 4.65 5.33 10.26
C ASP A 158 4.40 3.83 10.50
N TYR A 159 4.65 3.00 9.48
CA TYR A 159 4.50 1.55 9.62
C TYR A 159 5.45 0.95 10.66
N LEU A 160 6.70 1.40 10.68
CA LEU A 160 7.67 0.93 11.67
C LEU A 160 7.25 1.34 13.09
N ALA A 161 6.84 2.59 13.28
CA ALA A 161 6.37 3.08 14.56
C ALA A 161 5.14 2.31 15.04
N GLU A 162 4.19 2.05 14.16
CA GLU A 162 3.00 1.28 14.45
C GLU A 162 3.35 -0.18 14.77
N PHE A 163 4.17 -0.84 13.96
CA PHE A 163 4.62 -2.22 14.19
C PHE A 163 5.30 -2.37 15.54
N LEU A 164 6.23 -1.46 15.91
CA LEU A 164 6.92 -1.49 17.19
C LEU A 164 5.99 -1.20 18.37
N SER A 165 4.96 -0.37 18.19
CA SER A 165 3.98 -0.10 19.24
C SER A 165 3.18 -1.35 19.62
N LEU A 166 3.03 -2.25 18.66
CA LEU A 166 2.22 -3.46 18.77
C LEU A 166 3.04 -4.69 19.16
N ASN A 167 4.33 -4.62 18.95
CA ASN A 167 5.28 -5.69 19.24
C ASN A 167 6.34 -5.18 20.24
N PRO A 168 6.01 -5.08 21.54
CA PRO A 168 6.90 -4.49 22.54
C PRO A 168 8.19 -5.29 22.74
N GLU A 169 8.20 -6.57 22.40
CA GLU A 169 9.42 -7.40 22.38
C GLU A 169 10.44 -6.88 21.37
N TYR A 170 10.03 -6.49 20.17
CA TYR A 170 10.91 -5.85 19.19
C TYR A 170 11.38 -4.48 19.67
N ALA A 171 10.50 -3.69 20.28
CA ALA A 171 10.87 -2.41 20.87
C ALA A 171 11.90 -2.59 21.99
N SER A 172 11.72 -3.59 22.86
CA SER A 172 12.64 -3.92 23.94
C SER A 172 14.00 -4.41 23.42
N LEU A 173 13.99 -5.19 22.33
CA LEU A 173 15.20 -5.64 21.67
C LEU A 173 15.96 -4.45 21.07
N TRP A 174 15.26 -3.54 20.40
CA TRP A 174 15.81 -2.29 19.86
C TRP A 174 16.52 -1.46 20.92
N LEU A 175 15.90 -1.28 22.10
CA LEU A 175 16.49 -0.54 23.22
C LEU A 175 17.76 -1.24 23.76
N LYS A 176 17.73 -2.57 23.93
CA LYS A 176 18.88 -3.34 24.38
C LYS A 176 20.05 -3.28 23.41
N LEU A 177 19.77 -3.32 22.11
CA LEU A 177 20.82 -3.22 21.06
C LEU A 177 21.47 -1.84 21.02
N TYR A 178 20.75 -0.79 21.41
CA TYR A 178 21.33 0.56 21.52
C TYR A 178 22.31 0.70 22.70
N GLU A 179 22.12 -0.10 23.76
CA GLU A 179 22.99 -0.14 24.94
C GLU A 179 24.23 -1.04 24.75
N PHE A 180 24.16 -2.00 23.82
CA PHE A 180 25.26 -2.93 23.52
C PHE A 180 25.80 -2.68 22.11
N GLU A 181 27.00 -2.14 21.97
CA GLU A 181 27.75 -1.96 20.71
C GLU A 181 28.14 -3.32 20.08
N MET A 182 27.19 -4.10 19.56
CA MET A 182 27.48 -5.44 19.03
C MET A 182 27.10 -5.60 17.54
N GLU A 183 27.77 -6.53 16.86
CA GLU A 183 27.52 -6.93 15.45
C GLU A 183 26.05 -7.31 15.17
N ILE A 184 25.32 -7.80 16.18
CA ILE A 184 23.88 -8.08 16.11
C ILE A 184 23.07 -6.82 15.79
N THR A 185 23.58 -5.66 16.15
CA THR A 185 22.91 -4.36 15.94
C THR A 185 22.76 -4.04 14.46
N GLU A 186 23.79 -4.31 13.64
CA GLU A 186 23.75 -4.03 12.20
C GLU A 186 22.71 -4.87 11.49
N PHE A 187 22.66 -6.18 11.76
CA PHE A 187 21.67 -7.07 11.18
C PHE A 187 20.24 -6.66 11.55
N PHE A 188 19.99 -6.33 12.82
CA PHE A 188 18.66 -5.92 13.28
C PHE A 188 18.24 -4.57 12.67
N ILE A 189 19.18 -3.62 12.59
CA ILE A 189 18.94 -2.33 11.95
C ILE A 189 18.62 -2.51 10.47
N GLU A 190 19.34 -3.40 9.77
CA GLU A 190 19.09 -3.72 8.37
C GLU A 190 17.66 -4.28 8.19
N GLN A 191 17.23 -5.21 9.04
CA GLN A 191 15.89 -5.80 9.02
C GLN A 191 14.78 -4.76 9.24
N MET A 192 15.04 -3.74 10.05
CA MET A 192 14.08 -2.68 10.38
C MET A 192 14.23 -1.45 9.47
N THR A 193 15.20 -1.45 8.56
CA THR A 193 15.41 -0.35 7.62
C THR A 193 14.66 -0.62 6.31
N PRO A 194 13.83 0.31 5.84
CA PRO A 194 13.17 0.13 4.55
C PRO A 194 14.19 0.21 3.41
N ASP A 195 13.91 -0.49 2.32
CA ASP A 195 14.65 -0.38 1.07
C ASP A 195 14.50 1.03 0.46
N ASN A 196 15.26 1.29 -0.62
CA ASN A 196 15.21 2.57 -1.35
C ASN A 196 13.81 2.95 -1.88
N TYR A 197 12.85 2.04 -1.82
CA TYR A 197 11.47 2.23 -2.23
C TYR A 197 10.50 2.31 -1.05
N GLY A 198 11.00 2.32 0.19
CA GLY A 198 10.21 2.38 1.41
C GLY A 198 9.48 1.06 1.74
N ASN A 199 10.02 -0.10 1.30
CA ASN A 199 9.47 -1.40 1.64
C ASN A 199 10.40 -2.13 2.62
N PHE A 200 9.81 -2.94 3.50
CA PHE A 200 10.54 -3.79 4.44
C PHE A 200 10.75 -5.19 3.86
N SER A 201 11.28 -5.28 2.63
CA SER A 201 11.45 -6.54 1.90
C SER A 201 12.39 -7.54 2.57
N HIS A 202 13.20 -7.09 3.52
CA HIS A 202 14.12 -7.93 4.30
C HIS A 202 13.51 -8.45 5.61
N ASN A 203 12.34 -7.93 6.01
CA ASN A 203 11.62 -8.38 7.19
C ASN A 203 10.20 -8.82 6.80
N GLU A 204 9.98 -10.12 6.76
CA GLU A 204 8.73 -10.72 6.33
C GLU A 204 7.55 -10.28 7.22
N GLU A 205 7.76 -10.17 8.53
CA GLU A 205 6.70 -9.78 9.47
C GLU A 205 6.24 -8.34 9.25
N ILE A 206 7.19 -7.39 9.14
CA ILE A 206 6.85 -5.99 8.85
C ILE A 206 6.25 -5.88 7.44
N TYR A 207 6.77 -6.64 6.48
CA TYR A 207 6.24 -6.65 5.12
C TYR A 207 4.80 -7.13 5.07
N HIS A 208 4.48 -8.25 5.74
CA HIS A 208 3.12 -8.75 5.89
C HIS A 208 2.22 -7.74 6.62
N PHE A 209 2.73 -7.12 7.68
CA PHE A 209 2.03 -6.06 8.40
C PHE A 209 1.63 -4.89 7.49
N VAL A 210 2.54 -4.41 6.65
CA VAL A 210 2.25 -3.35 5.67
C VAL A 210 1.16 -3.78 4.69
N LEU A 211 1.25 -4.99 4.13
CA LEU A 211 0.25 -5.50 3.20
C LEU A 211 -1.12 -5.70 3.87
N GLN A 212 -1.13 -6.14 5.11
CA GLN A 212 -2.35 -6.29 5.90
C GLN A 212 -3.06 -4.95 6.11
N ASN A 213 -2.34 -3.90 6.49
CA ASN A 213 -2.91 -2.55 6.62
C ASN A 213 -3.48 -2.04 5.29
N MET A 214 -2.80 -2.33 4.17
CA MET A 214 -3.32 -1.99 2.84
C MET A 214 -4.63 -2.71 2.51
N VAL A 215 -4.77 -3.98 2.90
CA VAL A 215 -6.01 -4.76 2.69
C VAL A 215 -7.13 -4.29 3.61
N VAL A 216 -6.82 -3.86 4.85
CA VAL A 216 -7.81 -3.21 5.75
C VAL A 216 -8.39 -1.95 5.11
N ASP A 217 -7.54 -1.09 4.57
CA ASP A 217 -8.01 0.11 3.88
C ASP A 217 -8.82 -0.23 2.62
N LEU A 218 -8.41 -1.24 1.84
CA LEU A 218 -9.18 -1.74 0.70
C LEU A 218 -10.58 -2.21 1.14
N GLU A 219 -10.67 -2.99 2.21
CA GLU A 219 -11.95 -3.48 2.74
C GLU A 219 -12.88 -2.32 3.05
N GLN A 220 -12.38 -1.27 3.71
CA GLN A 220 -13.15 -0.07 4.01
C GLN A 220 -13.65 0.63 2.73
N GLU A 221 -12.83 0.66 1.67
CA GLU A 221 -13.25 1.25 0.39
C GLU A 221 -14.28 0.36 -0.34
N VAL A 222 -14.10 -0.95 -0.35
CA VAL A 222 -15.06 -1.89 -0.95
C VAL A 222 -16.44 -1.78 -0.29
N TYR A 223 -16.50 -1.65 1.04
CA TYR A 223 -17.76 -1.44 1.76
C TYR A 223 -18.44 -0.09 1.54
N ARG A 224 -17.87 0.81 0.74
CA ARG A 224 -18.55 2.03 0.28
C ARG A 224 -19.43 1.79 -0.94
N THR A 225 -19.26 0.66 -1.59
CA THR A 225 -20.03 0.24 -2.77
C THR A 225 -21.29 -0.50 -2.35
N LYS A 226 -22.02 -0.97 -3.34
CA LYS A 226 -23.27 -1.74 -3.19
C LYS A 226 -23.08 -3.02 -2.35
N ILE A 227 -21.87 -3.56 -2.23
CA ILE A 227 -21.55 -4.73 -1.39
C ILE A 227 -21.91 -4.52 0.08
N ARG A 228 -22.07 -3.28 0.53
CA ARG A 228 -22.51 -2.94 1.88
C ARG A 228 -23.92 -3.45 2.19
N GLU A 229 -24.76 -3.57 1.20
CA GLU A 229 -26.09 -4.15 1.36
C GLU A 229 -25.98 -5.62 1.78
N PHE A 230 -26.66 -5.98 2.87
CA PHE A 230 -26.51 -7.31 3.46
C PHE A 230 -26.96 -8.44 2.53
N ASN A 231 -28.03 -8.20 1.77
CA ASN A 231 -28.66 -9.19 0.89
C ASN A 231 -28.49 -8.83 -0.59
N THR A 232 -27.41 -8.16 -0.98
CA THR A 232 -27.22 -7.87 -2.40
C THR A 232 -26.96 -9.16 -3.18
N GLU A 233 -27.74 -9.40 -4.22
CA GLU A 233 -27.54 -10.46 -5.21
C GLU A 233 -26.89 -9.90 -6.49
N GLU A 234 -26.69 -8.58 -6.55
CA GLU A 234 -26.07 -7.92 -7.68
C GLU A 234 -24.55 -8.08 -7.65
N GLU A 235 -23.98 -8.24 -8.83
CA GLU A 235 -22.53 -8.32 -8.97
C GLU A 235 -21.87 -6.99 -8.61
N VAL A 236 -20.77 -7.09 -7.87
CA VAL A 236 -19.89 -5.97 -7.57
C VAL A 236 -18.49 -6.29 -8.07
N ASP A 237 -18.02 -5.48 -9.00
CA ASP A 237 -16.71 -5.63 -9.63
C ASP A 237 -15.71 -4.64 -9.04
N VAL A 238 -14.61 -5.14 -8.49
CA VAL A 238 -13.54 -4.34 -7.88
C VAL A 238 -12.25 -4.53 -8.68
N TYR A 239 -11.77 -3.46 -9.29
CA TYR A 239 -10.55 -3.47 -10.11
C TYR A 239 -9.35 -2.99 -9.30
N LEU A 240 -8.34 -3.86 -9.17
CA LEU A 240 -7.16 -3.62 -8.34
C LEU A 240 -5.88 -3.70 -9.17
N PHE A 241 -5.04 -2.69 -9.03
CA PHE A 241 -3.68 -2.70 -9.58
C PHE A 241 -2.73 -3.30 -8.54
N VAL A 242 -2.18 -4.47 -8.80
CA VAL A 242 -1.34 -5.21 -7.86
C VAL A 242 0.03 -5.47 -8.46
N ARG A 243 1.09 -5.35 -7.66
CA ARG A 243 2.43 -5.76 -8.10
C ARG A 243 2.49 -7.27 -8.19
N GLU A 244 3.13 -7.81 -9.21
CA GLU A 244 3.27 -9.27 -9.41
C GLU A 244 3.76 -9.98 -8.15
N LYS A 245 4.81 -9.44 -7.52
CA LYS A 245 5.40 -10.04 -6.31
C LYS A 245 4.51 -10.01 -5.06
N GLU A 246 3.47 -9.18 -5.04
CA GLU A 246 2.54 -9.00 -3.92
C GLU A 246 1.22 -9.75 -4.16
N TYR A 247 1.01 -10.26 -5.37
CA TYR A 247 -0.28 -10.78 -5.82
C TYR A 247 -0.81 -11.91 -4.94
N GLU A 248 -0.04 -12.97 -4.74
CA GLU A 248 -0.50 -14.14 -4.00
C GLU A 248 -0.79 -13.83 -2.51
N ILE A 249 0.04 -12.96 -1.91
CA ILE A 249 -0.15 -12.55 -0.51
C ILE A 249 -1.43 -11.71 -0.37
N ILE A 250 -1.59 -10.69 -1.21
CA ILE A 250 -2.77 -9.82 -1.20
C ILE A 250 -4.03 -10.62 -1.50
N LYS A 251 -3.99 -11.53 -2.48
CA LYS A 251 -5.10 -12.42 -2.83
C LYS A 251 -5.54 -13.25 -1.63
N SER A 252 -4.60 -13.87 -0.92
CA SER A 252 -4.90 -14.69 0.25
C SER A 252 -5.53 -13.85 1.38
N MET A 253 -5.03 -12.63 1.60
CA MET A 253 -5.58 -11.71 2.60
C MET A 253 -7.01 -11.25 2.24
N ILE A 254 -7.25 -10.92 0.98
CA ILE A 254 -8.60 -10.57 0.49
C ILE A 254 -9.56 -11.75 0.63
N ALA A 255 -9.15 -12.95 0.22
CA ALA A 255 -9.97 -14.15 0.32
C ALA A 255 -10.35 -14.51 1.77
N ALA A 256 -9.47 -14.23 2.73
CA ALA A 256 -9.75 -14.41 4.15
C ALA A 256 -10.84 -13.44 4.67
N ARG A 257 -10.96 -12.25 4.06
CA ARG A 257 -11.95 -11.22 4.46
C ARG A 257 -13.27 -11.34 3.71
N PHE A 258 -13.21 -11.67 2.45
CA PHE A 258 -14.38 -11.77 1.57
C PHE A 258 -14.59 -13.23 1.17
N LYS A 259 -15.17 -14.03 2.08
CA LYS A 259 -15.40 -15.46 1.84
C LYS A 259 -16.20 -15.70 0.57
N ASN A 260 -15.74 -16.63 -0.25
CA ASN A 260 -16.35 -17.01 -1.53
C ASN A 260 -16.36 -15.91 -2.60
N CYS A 261 -15.54 -14.85 -2.46
CA CYS A 261 -15.33 -13.89 -3.54
C CYS A 261 -14.58 -14.52 -4.72
N ASN A 262 -14.75 -13.96 -5.89
CA ASN A 262 -14.10 -14.40 -7.11
C ASN A 262 -12.85 -13.56 -7.42
N PHE A 263 -11.83 -14.20 -8.02
CA PHE A 263 -10.66 -13.51 -8.53
C PHE A 263 -10.54 -13.72 -10.03
N ILE A 264 -10.46 -12.63 -10.77
CA ILE A 264 -10.38 -12.59 -12.23
C ILE A 264 -9.09 -11.89 -12.60
N GLU A 265 -8.15 -12.59 -13.24
CA GLU A 265 -6.97 -11.95 -13.79
C GLU A 265 -7.37 -11.17 -15.05
N THR A 266 -7.11 -9.87 -15.02
CA THR A 266 -7.46 -8.97 -16.12
C THR A 266 -6.17 -8.48 -16.77
N ASP A 267 -5.92 -8.95 -17.98
CA ASP A 267 -4.74 -8.54 -18.74
C ASP A 267 -5.01 -7.22 -19.46
N ILE A 268 -4.38 -6.15 -18.99
CA ILE A 268 -4.46 -4.82 -19.60
C ILE A 268 -3.03 -4.33 -19.83
N ASP A 269 -2.69 -4.10 -21.08
CA ASP A 269 -1.36 -3.62 -21.43
C ASP A 269 -1.22 -2.10 -21.27
N PHE A 270 -0.77 -1.68 -20.08
CA PHE A 270 -0.34 -0.30 -19.83
C PHE A 270 1.13 -0.05 -20.18
N LYS A 271 1.67 -0.76 -21.17
CA LYS A 271 3.04 -0.51 -21.61
C LYS A 271 3.16 0.90 -22.20
N ILE A 272 3.92 1.71 -21.53
CA ILE A 272 4.35 2.99 -22.04
C ILE A 272 5.22 2.66 -23.26
N LYS A 273 4.73 2.95 -24.47
CA LYS A 273 5.60 2.91 -25.66
C LYS A 273 6.83 3.77 -25.31
N PRO A 274 8.04 3.22 -25.34
CA PRO A 274 9.22 4.02 -25.03
C PRO A 274 9.18 5.21 -25.99
N LYS A 275 8.96 6.42 -25.46
CA LYS A 275 9.21 7.66 -26.20
C LYS A 275 10.63 7.47 -26.71
N GLY A 276 10.78 7.40 -28.05
CA GLY A 276 11.98 6.93 -28.72
C GLY A 276 13.21 7.31 -27.92
N GLN A 277 13.98 6.29 -27.53
CA GLN A 277 15.08 6.45 -26.57
C GLN A 277 15.84 7.71 -26.95
N ASN A 278 15.86 8.68 -26.05
CA ASN A 278 16.48 9.96 -26.34
C ASN A 278 17.86 9.64 -26.91
N ILE A 279 18.16 10.06 -28.11
CA ILE A 279 19.40 9.74 -28.84
C ILE A 279 20.62 9.92 -27.92
N LEU A 280 20.52 10.86 -26.96
CA LEU A 280 21.52 11.10 -25.92
C LEU A 280 21.65 9.94 -24.92
N VAL A 281 20.54 9.30 -24.52
CA VAL A 281 20.57 8.15 -23.59
C VAL A 281 21.13 6.93 -24.29
N ARG A 282 20.76 6.71 -25.54
CA ARG A 282 21.31 5.62 -26.35
C ARG A 282 22.82 5.78 -26.54
N LYS A 283 23.27 6.97 -26.95
CA LYS A 283 24.72 7.29 -27.06
C LYS A 283 25.47 7.14 -25.75
N ARG A 284 24.83 7.49 -24.61
CA ARG A 284 25.43 7.31 -23.27
C ARG A 284 25.56 5.82 -22.91
N ASN A 285 24.57 5.02 -23.21
CA ASN A 285 24.59 3.57 -22.93
C ASN A 285 25.58 2.85 -23.83
N GLU A 286 25.69 3.23 -25.11
CA GLU A 286 26.73 2.73 -26.03
C GLU A 286 28.15 3.07 -25.56
N LYS A 287 28.37 4.30 -25.08
CA LYS A 287 29.66 4.72 -24.49
C LYS A 287 30.00 3.96 -23.21
N LEU A 288 29.02 3.71 -22.34
CA LEU A 288 29.22 2.91 -21.14
C LEU A 288 29.54 1.46 -21.48
N ALA A 289 28.86 0.86 -22.41
CA ALA A 289 29.13 -0.50 -22.88
C ALA A 289 30.54 -0.62 -23.47
N ASN A 290 30.96 0.37 -24.26
CA ASN A 290 32.32 0.43 -24.81
C ASN A 290 33.39 0.60 -23.72
N LEU A 291 33.11 1.40 -22.67
CA LEU A 291 33.98 1.55 -21.52
C LEU A 291 34.14 0.23 -20.76
N PHE A 292 33.04 -0.48 -20.48
CA PHE A 292 33.10 -1.77 -19.79
C PHE A 292 33.88 -2.80 -20.63
N ASN A 293 33.63 -2.89 -21.92
CA ASN A 293 34.38 -3.78 -22.80
C ASN A 293 35.87 -3.46 -22.82
N TYR A 294 36.23 -2.18 -22.82
CA TYR A 294 37.63 -1.76 -22.72
C TYR A 294 38.27 -2.14 -21.38
N LEU A 295 37.56 -1.90 -20.26
CA LEU A 295 38.02 -2.24 -18.93
C LEU A 295 38.20 -3.75 -18.74
N ASP A 296 37.31 -4.56 -19.31
CA ASP A 296 37.36 -6.01 -19.16
C ASP A 296 38.40 -6.70 -20.08
N ASN A 297 38.68 -6.14 -21.25
CA ASN A 297 39.46 -6.83 -22.27
C ASN A 297 40.82 -6.16 -22.62
N GLU A 298 40.98 -4.85 -22.41
CA GLU A 298 42.13 -4.09 -22.90
C GLU A 298 42.84 -3.29 -21.82
N TRP A 299 42.25 -3.18 -20.61
CA TRP A 299 42.85 -2.34 -19.56
C TRP A 299 44.04 -3.01 -18.87
N ASP A 300 45.18 -2.36 -18.89
CA ASP A 300 46.46 -2.82 -18.31
C ASP A 300 46.67 -2.36 -16.85
N GLY A 301 45.65 -1.84 -16.17
CA GLY A 301 45.71 -1.36 -14.79
C GLY A 301 46.31 0.04 -14.61
N LYS A 302 46.62 0.76 -15.69
CA LYS A 302 47.14 2.13 -15.60
C LYS A 302 46.06 3.19 -15.62
N LYS A 303 46.36 4.40 -15.09
CA LYS A 303 45.43 5.53 -15.11
C LYS A 303 44.98 5.86 -16.53
N ILE A 304 43.66 5.81 -16.78
CA ILE A 304 43.07 6.22 -18.03
C ILE A 304 42.84 7.73 -18.02
N LEU A 305 43.41 8.44 -19.01
CA LEU A 305 43.06 9.84 -19.24
C LEU A 305 41.65 9.93 -19.82
N ALA A 306 40.76 10.74 -19.20
CA ALA A 306 39.37 10.92 -19.64
C ALA A 306 39.23 11.26 -21.13
N SER A 307 40.22 11.85 -21.74
CA SER A 307 40.26 12.14 -23.19
C SER A 307 40.33 10.92 -24.10
N ARG A 308 40.58 9.71 -23.60
CA ARG A 308 40.61 8.46 -24.40
C ARG A 308 39.30 7.67 -24.34
N ILE A 309 38.32 8.11 -23.53
CA ILE A 309 37.06 7.44 -23.31
C ILE A 309 35.94 8.09 -24.15
N TYR A 310 36.18 9.23 -24.79
CA TYR A 310 35.21 10.01 -25.56
C TYR A 310 35.41 9.87 -27.08
#